data_91297d96c5bbe00129eb881ed84ac1b8
#
_entry.id   91297d96c5bbe00129eb881ed84ac1b8
#
_cell.length_a   1.000
_cell.length_b   1.000
_cell.length_c   1.000
_cell.angle_alpha   90.00
_cell.angle_beta   90.00
_cell.angle_gamma   90.00
#
_symmetry.space_group_name_H-M   'P 1'
#
loop_
_entity.id
_entity.type
_entity.pdbx_description
1 polymer ?
#
loop_
_entity_poly.entity_id
_entity_poly.type
_entity_poly.pdbx_seq_one_letter_code
_entity_poly.pdbx_strand_id
1 'polypeptide(L)'
;ESRVRVALVGYTNVGKSTLMNLLSKSEVLAENKLFATLDTTVRKVVVDNLPFLLTDTVGFIRKLPHGLVESFKSTLDELREADLLILVVDISHPGFEQQIEVVNRTLAEIDAGDKPMIMLFNKIDAYTYVEKEEDDLTPKTKENRSLEDLKQTYMSQGDTITCFVSAKNKENIDQLRQTIYDNVKTIHAIRYPYNNFLY
;
A
#
# COMPACT_ATOMS: atom_id res chain seq x y z
N GLU A 1 0.05 19.45 12.77
CA GLU A 1 1.27 18.66 12.99
C GLU A 1 2.14 18.64 11.74
N SER A 2 3.46 18.77 11.92
CA SER A 2 4.42 19.01 10.82
C SER A 2 4.96 17.72 10.17
N ARG A 3 4.43 16.56 10.50
CA ARG A 3 4.91 15.29 9.95
C ARG A 3 4.26 14.93 8.64
N VAL A 4 5.03 14.24 7.79
CA VAL A 4 4.49 13.65 6.57
C VAL A 4 3.48 12.55 6.94
N ARG A 5 2.38 12.51 6.23
CA ARG A 5 1.31 11.53 6.44
C ARG A 5 1.30 10.52 5.30
N VAL A 6 1.42 9.26 5.67
CA VAL A 6 1.40 8.13 4.73
C VAL A 6 0.17 7.28 5.03
N ALA A 7 -0.64 7.00 4.04
CA ALA A 7 -1.84 6.19 4.21
C ALA A 7 -1.73 4.88 3.42
N LEU A 8 -2.03 3.77 4.09
CA LEU A 8 -2.18 2.46 3.44
C LEU A 8 -3.61 2.34 2.92
N VAL A 9 -3.75 2.02 1.66
CA VAL A 9 -5.05 1.81 1.01
C VAL A 9 -5.06 0.43 0.35
N GLY A 10 -6.22 -0.15 0.19
CA GLY A 10 -6.39 -1.45 -0.43
C GLY A 10 -7.60 -2.19 0.09
N TYR A 11 -7.85 -3.34 -0.49
CA TYR A 11 -8.94 -4.22 -0.09
C TYR A 11 -8.68 -4.83 1.29
N THR A 12 -9.70 -5.47 1.85
CA THR A 12 -9.55 -6.27 3.05
C THR A 12 -8.67 -7.50 2.76
N ASN A 13 -7.99 -8.01 3.78
CA ASN A 13 -7.17 -9.23 3.68
C ASN A 13 -5.98 -9.16 2.72
N VAL A 14 -5.53 -7.97 2.36
CA VAL A 14 -4.32 -7.80 1.55
C VAL A 14 -3.04 -7.75 2.39
N GLY A 15 -3.16 -7.72 3.72
CA GLY A 15 -2.03 -7.72 4.63
C GLY A 15 -1.65 -6.35 5.19
N LYS A 16 -2.54 -5.36 5.12
CA LYS A 16 -2.25 -4.01 5.61
C LYS A 16 -1.88 -3.99 7.09
N SER A 17 -2.59 -4.71 7.95
CA SER A 17 -2.30 -4.76 9.38
C SER A 17 -0.94 -5.36 9.68
N THR A 18 -0.59 -6.44 8.99
CA THR A 18 0.73 -7.08 9.15
C THR A 18 1.84 -6.12 8.71
N LEU A 19 1.65 -5.45 7.57
CA LEU A 19 2.61 -4.46 7.08
C LEU A 19 2.76 -3.30 8.04
N MET A 20 1.65 -2.80 8.59
CA MET A 20 1.67 -1.72 9.55
C MET A 20 2.48 -2.09 10.79
N ASN A 21 2.30 -3.32 11.30
CA ASN A 21 3.07 -3.81 12.44
C ASN A 21 4.57 -3.93 12.13
N LEU A 22 4.91 -4.45 10.94
CA LEU A 22 6.30 -4.57 10.52
C LEU A 22 6.97 -3.20 10.38
N LEU A 23 6.28 -2.23 9.83
CA LEU A 23 6.82 -0.90 9.61
C LEU A 23 6.93 -0.12 10.91
N SER A 24 5.97 -0.26 11.82
CA SER A 24 5.97 0.48 13.08
C SER A 24 6.85 -0.14 14.15
N LYS A 25 7.31 -1.38 13.96
CA LYS A 25 8.08 -2.16 14.95
C LYS A 25 7.38 -2.25 16.32
N SER A 26 6.09 -1.92 16.39
CA SER A 26 5.32 -2.10 17.60
C SER A 26 4.56 -3.41 17.48
N GLU A 27 4.66 -4.25 18.53
CA GLU A 27 3.76 -5.36 18.71
C GLU A 27 2.39 -4.79 19.01
N VAL A 28 1.68 -4.42 17.97
CA VAL A 28 0.27 -4.22 18.16
C VAL A 28 -0.33 -5.58 18.17
N LEU A 29 -0.82 -5.95 19.31
CA LEU A 29 -1.81 -6.98 19.42
C LEU A 29 -2.80 -6.71 18.30
N ALA A 30 -2.80 -7.58 17.28
CA ALA A 30 -3.89 -7.64 16.34
C ALA A 30 -5.11 -8.00 17.20
N GLU A 31 -5.68 -7.02 17.86
CA GLU A 31 -6.94 -7.20 18.53
C GLU A 31 -7.94 -7.45 17.41
N ASN A 32 -8.31 -8.72 17.24
CA ASN A 32 -9.45 -9.11 16.44
C ASN A 32 -10.73 -8.55 17.05
N LYS A 33 -10.77 -7.25 17.24
CA LYS A 33 -12.02 -6.58 17.57
C LYS A 33 -12.81 -6.47 16.28
N LEU A 34 -14.00 -6.99 16.31
CA LEU A 34 -14.94 -7.03 15.19
C LEU A 34 -15.12 -5.66 14.50
N PHE A 35 -14.79 -4.56 15.18
CA PHE A 35 -14.91 -3.18 14.70
C PHE A 35 -13.56 -2.42 14.63
N ALA A 36 -12.44 -3.08 14.93
CA ALA A 36 -11.11 -2.46 14.82
C ALA A 36 -10.79 -2.05 13.38
N THR A 37 -11.57 -2.55 12.42
CA THR A 37 -11.39 -2.30 10.99
C THR A 37 -12.20 -1.12 10.47
N LEU A 38 -13.02 -0.47 11.32
CA LEU A 38 -13.85 0.66 10.91
C LEU A 38 -13.22 2.01 11.27
N ASP A 39 -12.30 2.02 12.20
CA ASP A 39 -11.59 3.23 12.59
C ASP A 39 -10.21 3.26 11.94
N THR A 40 -9.82 4.42 11.46
CA THR A 40 -8.46 4.62 10.97
C THR A 40 -7.49 4.48 12.14
N THR A 41 -6.49 3.62 11.98
CA THR A 41 -5.43 3.46 12.95
C THR A 41 -4.25 4.31 12.50
N VAL A 42 -3.90 5.32 13.31
CA VAL A 42 -2.76 6.20 13.02
C VAL A 42 -1.62 5.85 13.97
N ARG A 43 -0.42 5.71 13.42
CA ARG A 43 0.79 5.39 14.17
C ARG A 43 1.93 6.30 13.77
N LYS A 44 2.71 6.67 14.77
CA LYS A 44 3.99 7.32 14.54
C LYS A 44 5.01 6.24 14.19
N VAL A 45 5.63 6.37 13.04
CA VAL A 45 6.64 5.42 12.54
C VAL A 45 7.94 6.19 12.36
N VAL A 46 9.05 5.55 12.69
CA VAL A 46 10.38 6.11 12.44
C VAL A 46 11.15 5.12 11.59
N VAL A 47 11.55 5.56 10.39
CA VAL A 47 12.43 4.78 9.50
C VAL A 47 13.70 5.60 9.33
N ASP A 48 14.84 5.01 9.69
CA ASP A 48 16.17 5.66 9.59
C ASP A 48 16.17 7.08 10.21
N ASN A 49 15.59 7.20 11.41
CA ASN A 49 15.46 8.44 12.16
C ASN A 49 14.53 9.49 11.55
N LEU A 50 13.81 9.17 10.51
CA LEU A 50 12.82 10.07 9.90
C LEU A 50 11.42 9.69 10.40
N PRO A 51 10.78 10.54 11.23
CA PRO A 51 9.44 10.26 11.72
C PRO A 51 8.38 10.66 10.71
N PHE A 52 7.35 9.84 10.61
CA PHE A 52 6.16 10.13 9.82
C PHE A 52 4.95 9.45 10.45
N LEU A 53 3.76 9.83 10.02
CA LEU A 53 2.52 9.21 10.47
C LEU A 53 2.08 8.18 9.43
N LEU A 54 1.79 6.98 9.90
CA LEU A 54 1.28 5.90 9.05
C LEU A 54 -0.15 5.58 9.47
N THR A 55 -1.06 5.66 8.52
CA THR A 55 -2.49 5.42 8.74
C THR A 55 -2.93 4.19 7.96
N ASP A 56 -3.60 3.26 8.62
CA ASP A 56 -4.29 2.18 7.94
C ASP A 56 -5.73 2.62 7.70
N THR A 57 -6.12 2.69 6.43
CA THR A 57 -7.48 3.05 6.03
C THR A 57 -8.26 1.79 5.69
N VAL A 58 -9.45 1.67 6.21
CA VAL A 58 -10.24 0.46 6.03
C VAL A 58 -11.61 0.79 5.46
N GLY A 59 -12.06 -0.02 4.52
CA GLY A 59 -13.45 -0.09 4.12
C GLY A 59 -13.93 0.95 3.13
N PHE A 60 -13.09 1.86 2.64
CA PHE A 60 -13.57 2.88 1.72
C PHE A 60 -13.88 2.33 0.31
N ILE A 61 -13.42 1.14 -0.02
CA ILE A 61 -13.57 0.53 -1.34
C ILE A 61 -14.95 -0.10 -1.52
N ARG A 62 -15.58 -0.51 -0.43
CA ARG A 62 -16.92 -1.09 -0.47
C ARG A 62 -17.94 -0.06 -0.02
N LYS A 63 -19.14 -0.10 -0.64
CA LYS A 63 -20.27 0.67 -0.16
C LYS A 63 -20.58 0.24 1.27
N LEU A 64 -20.32 1.14 2.22
CA LEU A 64 -20.66 0.90 3.61
C LEU A 64 -22.16 1.09 3.82
N PRO A 65 -22.80 0.30 4.72
CA PRO A 65 -24.18 0.57 5.12
C PRO A 65 -24.33 2.01 5.64
N HIS A 66 -25.47 2.61 5.43
CA HIS A 66 -25.74 4.01 5.79
C HIS A 66 -25.39 4.37 7.24
N GLY A 67 -25.46 3.42 8.17
CA GLY A 67 -25.10 3.66 9.57
C GLY A 67 -23.61 3.81 9.85
N LEU A 68 -22.74 3.60 8.85
CA LEU A 68 -21.28 3.70 9.00
C LEU A 68 -20.69 4.91 8.24
N VAL A 69 -21.53 5.82 7.78
CA VAL A 69 -21.11 6.98 6.96
C VAL A 69 -20.15 7.89 7.72
N GLU A 70 -20.30 8.05 9.02
CA GLU A 70 -19.43 8.92 9.81
C GLU A 70 -18.01 8.34 9.98
N SER A 71 -17.91 7.03 10.22
CA SER A 71 -16.61 6.34 10.24
C SER A 71 -15.93 6.42 8.87
N PHE A 72 -16.72 6.40 7.81
CA PHE A 72 -16.24 6.53 6.44
C PHE A 72 -15.68 7.94 6.17
N LYS A 73 -16.30 8.98 6.75
CA LYS A 73 -15.79 10.36 6.62
C LYS A 73 -14.39 10.50 7.19
N SER A 74 -14.08 9.91 8.34
CA SER A 74 -12.73 9.92 8.92
C SER A 74 -11.72 9.31 7.97
N THR A 75 -12.08 8.19 7.33
CA THR A 75 -11.22 7.55 6.33
C THR A 75 -10.99 8.46 5.13
N LEU A 76 -12.04 9.10 4.63
CA LEU A 76 -11.92 10.03 3.51
C LEU A 76 -11.02 11.23 3.84
N ASP A 77 -11.18 11.79 5.03
CA ASP A 77 -10.36 12.92 5.48
C ASP A 77 -8.90 12.53 5.59
N GLU A 78 -8.60 11.34 6.14
CA GLU A 78 -7.22 10.83 6.22
C GLU A 78 -6.60 10.65 4.83
N LEU A 79 -7.38 10.15 3.87
CA LEU A 79 -6.90 9.99 2.50
C LEU A 79 -6.65 11.33 1.82
N ARG A 80 -7.52 12.30 2.02
CA ARG A 80 -7.35 13.65 1.46
C ARG A 80 -6.17 14.39 2.07
N GLU A 81 -5.90 14.16 3.33
CA GLU A 81 -4.78 14.78 4.05
C GLU A 81 -3.46 14.03 3.89
N ALA A 82 -3.49 12.84 3.34
CA ALA A 82 -2.26 12.06 3.12
C ALA A 82 -1.34 12.74 2.11
N ASP A 83 -0.05 12.67 2.38
CA ASP A 83 1.00 13.18 1.49
C ASP A 83 1.52 12.10 0.55
N LEU A 84 1.39 10.84 0.95
CA LEU A 84 1.84 9.68 0.19
C LEU A 84 0.85 8.54 0.44
N LEU A 85 0.46 7.86 -0.62
CA LEU A 85 -0.38 6.67 -0.54
C LEU A 85 0.45 5.42 -0.80
N ILE A 86 0.17 4.36 -0.06
CA ILE A 86 0.71 3.03 -0.34
C ILE A 86 -0.49 2.14 -0.68
N LEU A 87 -0.60 1.78 -1.94
CA LEU A 87 -1.64 0.85 -2.40
C LEU A 87 -1.15 -0.57 -2.17
N VAL A 88 -1.77 -1.27 -1.23
CA VAL A 88 -1.43 -2.65 -0.91
C VAL A 88 -2.29 -3.59 -1.75
N VAL A 89 -1.64 -4.45 -2.51
CA VAL A 89 -2.28 -5.38 -3.44
C VAL A 89 -1.89 -6.81 -3.04
N ASP A 90 -2.87 -7.69 -2.96
CA ASP A 90 -2.62 -9.13 -2.81
C ASP A 90 -2.36 -9.70 -4.20
N ILE A 91 -1.09 -9.89 -4.57
CA ILE A 91 -0.72 -10.38 -5.91
C ILE A 91 -1.15 -11.84 -6.14
N SER A 92 -1.40 -12.59 -5.07
CA SER A 92 -1.89 -13.96 -5.18
C SER A 92 -3.39 -14.06 -5.49
N HIS A 93 -4.12 -12.95 -5.36
CA HIS A 93 -5.55 -12.92 -5.68
C HIS A 93 -5.74 -12.88 -7.20
N PRO A 94 -6.57 -13.74 -7.78
CA PRO A 94 -6.74 -13.80 -9.24
C PRO A 94 -7.33 -12.52 -9.84
N GLY A 95 -8.06 -11.74 -9.06
CA GLY A 95 -8.65 -10.47 -9.48
C GLY A 95 -7.85 -9.24 -9.04
N PHE A 96 -6.56 -9.36 -8.76
CA PHE A 96 -5.79 -8.24 -8.21
C PHE A 96 -5.75 -7.02 -9.14
N GLU A 97 -5.71 -7.23 -10.45
CA GLU A 97 -5.68 -6.13 -11.41
C GLU A 97 -6.98 -5.32 -11.41
N GLN A 98 -8.12 -6.00 -11.31
CA GLN A 98 -9.42 -5.35 -11.19
C GLN A 98 -9.52 -4.58 -9.87
N GLN A 99 -8.96 -5.11 -8.81
CA GLN A 99 -8.91 -4.43 -7.51
C GLN A 99 -8.08 -3.15 -7.60
N ILE A 100 -6.96 -3.17 -8.29
CA ILE A 100 -6.16 -1.95 -8.53
C ILE A 100 -6.99 -0.89 -9.25
N GLU A 101 -7.71 -1.27 -10.29
CA GLU A 101 -8.57 -0.34 -11.04
C GLU A 101 -9.65 0.27 -10.15
N VAL A 102 -10.29 -0.54 -9.32
CA VAL A 102 -11.35 -0.06 -8.40
C VAL A 102 -10.76 0.92 -7.39
N VAL A 103 -9.61 0.62 -6.81
CA VAL A 103 -8.96 1.52 -5.86
C VAL A 103 -8.62 2.85 -6.53
N ASN A 104 -8.00 2.82 -7.70
CA ASN A 104 -7.63 4.04 -8.42
C ASN A 104 -8.85 4.89 -8.79
N ARG A 105 -9.91 4.25 -9.24
CA ARG A 105 -11.17 4.94 -9.55
C ARG A 105 -11.78 5.59 -8.30
N THR A 106 -11.80 4.85 -7.19
CA THR A 106 -12.33 5.36 -5.92
C THR A 106 -11.50 6.54 -5.41
N LEU A 107 -10.18 6.46 -5.50
CA LEU A 107 -9.30 7.56 -5.12
C LEU A 107 -9.57 8.81 -5.99
N ALA A 108 -9.77 8.62 -7.29
CA ALA A 108 -10.11 9.74 -8.18
C ALA A 108 -11.44 10.39 -7.80
N GLU A 109 -12.44 9.60 -7.43
CA GLU A 109 -13.76 10.09 -7.02
C GLU A 109 -13.71 10.94 -5.75
N ILE A 110 -12.75 10.71 -4.87
CA ILE A 110 -12.59 11.47 -3.62
C ILE A 110 -11.49 12.53 -3.69
N ASP A 111 -11.03 12.87 -4.88
CA ASP A 111 -9.98 13.87 -5.13
C ASP A 111 -8.62 13.51 -4.52
N ALA A 112 -8.31 12.22 -4.46
CA ALA A 112 -7.02 11.72 -3.95
C ALA A 112 -6.21 10.98 -5.03
N GLY A 113 -6.65 11.05 -6.29
CA GLY A 113 -6.05 10.26 -7.37
C GLY A 113 -4.70 10.76 -7.87
N ASP A 114 -4.35 12.00 -7.60
CA ASP A 114 -3.10 12.63 -8.06
C ASP A 114 -2.01 12.67 -6.99
N LYS A 115 -2.24 12.03 -5.84
CA LYS A 115 -1.22 11.95 -4.80
C LYS A 115 -0.09 11.00 -5.19
N PRO A 116 1.16 11.26 -4.74
CA PRO A 116 2.24 10.28 -4.90
C PRO A 116 1.82 8.93 -4.33
N MET A 117 2.17 7.86 -5.04
CA MET A 117 1.73 6.51 -4.66
C MET A 117 2.84 5.50 -4.84
N ILE A 118 2.98 4.62 -3.86
CA ILE A 118 3.76 3.39 -3.96
C ILE A 118 2.79 2.25 -4.18
N MET A 119 2.98 1.45 -5.22
CA MET A 119 2.24 0.21 -5.40
C MET A 119 2.99 -0.91 -4.69
N LEU A 120 2.38 -1.48 -3.68
CA LEU A 120 2.98 -2.51 -2.86
C LEU A 120 2.28 -3.84 -3.11
N PHE A 121 2.95 -4.70 -3.87
CA PHE A 121 2.46 -6.05 -4.15
C PHE A 121 2.91 -6.98 -3.04
N ASN A 122 1.96 -7.39 -2.22
CA ASN A 122 2.17 -8.28 -1.09
C ASN A 122 1.80 -9.71 -1.45
N LYS A 123 2.24 -10.64 -0.63
CA LYS A 123 1.97 -12.08 -0.75
C LYS A 123 2.64 -12.72 -1.96
N ILE A 124 3.85 -12.28 -2.29
CA ILE A 124 4.63 -12.92 -3.36
C ILE A 124 4.92 -14.39 -3.05
N ASP A 125 4.92 -14.77 -1.76
CA ASP A 125 5.08 -16.15 -1.30
C ASP A 125 3.92 -17.06 -1.74
N ALA A 126 2.75 -16.48 -1.97
CA ALA A 126 1.55 -17.22 -2.37
C ALA A 126 1.20 -17.07 -3.85
N TYR A 127 1.99 -16.32 -4.61
CA TYR A 127 1.74 -16.13 -6.03
C TYR A 127 2.04 -17.41 -6.80
N THR A 128 1.11 -17.82 -7.65
CA THR A 128 1.26 -18.99 -8.51
C THR A 128 0.97 -18.64 -9.97
N TYR A 129 1.59 -19.37 -10.87
CA TYR A 129 1.34 -19.24 -12.30
C TYR A 129 1.53 -20.60 -12.98
N VAL A 130 1.02 -20.71 -14.21
CA VAL A 130 1.14 -21.92 -15.02
C VAL A 130 2.25 -21.70 -16.03
N GLU A 131 3.34 -22.46 -15.91
CA GLU A 131 4.44 -22.38 -16.84
C GLU A 131 4.01 -23.01 -18.18
N LYS A 132 4.32 -22.32 -19.30
CA LYS A 132 4.03 -22.84 -20.62
C LYS A 132 5.02 -23.94 -20.98
N GLU A 133 4.52 -24.97 -21.69
CA GLU A 133 5.38 -25.99 -22.29
C GLU A 133 6.30 -25.35 -23.34
N GLU A 134 7.52 -25.87 -23.49
CA GLU A 134 8.51 -25.34 -24.44
C GLU A 134 8.01 -25.33 -25.87
N ASP A 135 7.17 -26.30 -26.25
CA ASP A 135 6.64 -26.45 -27.60
C ASP A 135 5.32 -25.69 -27.79
N ASP A 136 4.80 -25.04 -26.78
CA ASP A 136 3.60 -24.22 -26.90
C ASP A 136 3.96 -22.84 -27.43
N LEU A 137 3.65 -22.61 -28.70
CA LEU A 137 3.96 -21.35 -29.39
C LEU A 137 2.83 -20.32 -29.30
N THR A 138 1.75 -20.62 -28.57
CA THR A 138 0.69 -19.65 -28.34
C THR A 138 1.15 -18.51 -27.45
N PRO A 139 0.56 -17.30 -27.57
CA PRO A 139 0.93 -16.20 -26.67
C PRO A 139 0.64 -16.53 -25.20
N LYS A 140 1.45 -15.98 -24.30
CA LYS A 140 1.20 -16.10 -22.86
C LYS A 140 -0.13 -15.46 -22.50
N THR A 141 -0.93 -16.17 -21.71
CA THR A 141 -2.15 -15.64 -21.11
C THR A 141 -1.85 -15.14 -19.69
N LYS A 142 -2.85 -14.57 -19.02
CA LYS A 142 -2.70 -14.10 -17.63
C LYS A 142 -2.16 -15.19 -16.70
N GLU A 143 -2.63 -16.43 -16.85
CA GLU A 143 -2.19 -17.54 -15.99
C GLU A 143 -0.73 -17.92 -16.18
N ASN A 144 -0.14 -17.56 -17.31
CA ASN A 144 1.24 -17.91 -17.64
C ASN A 144 2.26 -16.87 -17.16
N ARG A 145 1.83 -15.76 -16.57
CA ARG A 145 2.75 -14.71 -16.14
C ARG A 145 3.46 -15.09 -14.86
N SER A 146 4.79 -15.16 -14.93
CA SER A 146 5.62 -15.35 -13.76
C SER A 146 5.66 -14.08 -12.91
N LEU A 147 6.17 -14.19 -11.69
CA LEU A 147 6.40 -13.02 -10.85
C LEU A 147 7.34 -12.02 -11.53
N GLU A 148 8.37 -12.50 -12.21
CA GLU A 148 9.31 -11.65 -12.96
C GLU A 148 8.60 -10.92 -14.11
N ASP A 149 7.70 -11.59 -14.83
CA ASP A 149 6.90 -10.95 -15.88
C ASP A 149 6.08 -9.79 -15.30
N LEU A 150 5.46 -9.98 -14.14
CA LEU A 150 4.67 -8.95 -13.48
C LEU A 150 5.55 -7.80 -12.99
N LYS A 151 6.70 -8.09 -12.41
CA LYS A 151 7.65 -7.07 -11.99
C LYS A 151 8.05 -6.18 -13.17
N GLN A 152 8.39 -6.78 -14.30
CA GLN A 152 8.77 -6.02 -15.50
C GLN A 152 7.63 -5.17 -16.01
N THR A 153 6.40 -5.71 -16.04
CA THR A 153 5.22 -4.98 -16.47
C THR A 153 5.00 -3.71 -15.65
N TYR A 154 5.05 -3.82 -14.33
CA TYR A 154 4.78 -2.67 -13.46
C TYR A 154 5.97 -1.73 -13.31
N MET A 155 7.19 -2.24 -13.32
CA MET A 155 8.40 -1.41 -13.24
C MET A 155 8.64 -0.60 -14.51
N SER A 156 8.11 -1.02 -15.65
CA SER A 156 8.23 -0.29 -16.92
C SER A 156 7.18 0.81 -17.11
N GLN A 157 6.27 1.00 -16.15
CA GLN A 157 5.20 1.99 -16.25
C GLN A 157 5.62 3.39 -15.79
N GLY A 158 6.75 3.87 -16.26
CA GLY A 158 7.16 5.26 -16.06
C GLY A 158 7.38 5.64 -14.60
N ASP A 159 6.60 6.59 -14.11
CA ASP A 159 6.76 7.17 -12.76
C ASP A 159 6.19 6.32 -11.63
N THR A 160 5.73 5.10 -11.92
CA THR A 160 5.15 4.22 -10.92
C THR A 160 6.23 3.62 -10.02
N ILE A 161 6.11 3.80 -8.72
CA ILE A 161 7.01 3.22 -7.73
C ILE A 161 6.38 1.91 -7.27
N THR A 162 7.12 0.81 -7.38
CA THR A 162 6.61 -0.52 -7.03
C THR A 162 7.53 -1.23 -6.04
N CYS A 163 6.93 -2.00 -5.15
CA CYS A 163 7.62 -2.92 -4.26
C CYS A 163 6.90 -4.26 -4.30
N PHE A 164 7.66 -5.35 -4.25
CA PHE A 164 7.14 -6.72 -4.24
C PHE A 164 7.65 -7.41 -2.99
N VAL A 165 6.74 -7.73 -2.07
CA VAL A 165 7.10 -8.21 -0.73
C VAL A 165 6.27 -9.42 -0.31
N SER A 166 6.78 -10.12 0.72
CA SER A 166 5.98 -11.02 1.54
C SER A 166 6.03 -10.52 2.97
N ALA A 167 4.94 -9.93 3.44
CA ALA A 167 4.84 -9.52 4.85
C ALA A 167 4.92 -10.74 5.78
N LYS A 168 4.28 -11.84 5.39
CA LYS A 168 4.28 -13.09 6.15
C LYS A 168 5.69 -13.62 6.39
N ASN A 169 6.51 -13.67 5.33
CA ASN A 169 7.87 -14.21 5.39
C ASN A 169 8.92 -13.14 5.62
N LYS A 170 8.51 -11.89 5.78
CA LYS A 170 9.40 -10.73 5.94
C LYS A 170 10.40 -10.56 4.78
N GLU A 171 9.95 -10.90 3.57
CA GLU A 171 10.77 -10.82 2.36
C GLU A 171 10.66 -9.43 1.75
N ASN A 172 11.79 -8.82 1.43
CA ASN A 172 11.92 -7.49 0.82
C ASN A 172 11.38 -6.34 1.67
N ILE A 173 11.26 -6.52 2.97
CA ILE A 173 10.76 -5.46 3.86
C ILE A 173 11.78 -4.32 3.99
N ASP A 174 13.08 -4.61 3.96
CA ASP A 174 14.10 -3.58 4.01
C ASP A 174 14.05 -2.69 2.76
N GLN A 175 13.81 -3.29 1.58
CA GLN A 175 13.60 -2.53 0.35
C GLN A 175 12.36 -1.63 0.44
N LEU A 176 11.29 -2.14 1.02
CA LEU A 176 10.08 -1.35 1.25
C LEU A 176 10.37 -0.16 2.17
N ARG A 177 11.07 -0.39 3.27
CA ARG A 177 11.45 0.68 4.20
C ARG A 177 12.28 1.76 3.50
N GLN A 178 13.25 1.35 2.69
CA GLN A 178 14.08 2.29 1.95
C GLN A 178 13.25 3.11 0.96
N THR A 179 12.33 2.47 0.25
CA THR A 179 11.44 3.15 -0.70
C THR A 179 10.56 4.18 0.01
N ILE A 180 9.99 3.82 1.14
CA ILE A 180 9.18 4.74 1.95
C ILE A 180 10.05 5.91 2.44
N TYR A 181 11.22 5.60 2.99
CA TYR A 181 12.15 6.62 3.48
C TYR A 181 12.50 7.64 2.40
N ASP A 182 12.88 7.17 1.21
CA ASP A 182 13.26 8.05 0.11
C ASP A 182 12.12 8.98 -0.29
N ASN A 183 10.90 8.47 -0.35
CA ASN A 183 9.72 9.26 -0.73
C ASN A 183 9.29 10.22 0.37
N VAL A 184 9.28 9.78 1.62
CA VAL A 184 8.94 10.64 2.76
C VAL A 184 9.97 11.75 2.91
N LYS A 185 11.24 11.44 2.75
CA LYS A 185 12.33 12.42 2.80
C LYS A 185 12.16 13.50 1.75
N THR A 186 11.85 13.10 0.52
CA THR A 186 11.61 14.04 -0.59
C THR A 186 10.44 14.97 -0.28
N ILE A 187 9.33 14.41 0.19
CA ILE A 187 8.12 15.17 0.54
C ILE A 187 8.43 16.14 1.69
N HIS A 188 9.11 15.66 2.71
CA HIS A 188 9.49 16.46 3.86
C HIS A 188 10.40 17.63 3.46
N ALA A 189 11.37 17.40 2.59
CA ALA A 189 12.29 18.43 2.11
C ALA A 189 11.58 19.52 1.31
N ILE A 190 10.58 19.17 0.51
CA ILE A 190 9.77 20.11 -0.25
C ILE A 190 8.91 20.96 0.71
N ARG A 191 8.30 20.32 1.71
CA ARG A 191 7.39 20.97 2.65
C ARG A 191 8.12 21.82 3.69
N TYR A 192 9.31 21.39 4.11
CA TYR A 192 10.12 22.02 5.15
C TYR A 192 11.55 22.24 4.66
N PRO A 193 11.77 23.14 3.66
CA PRO A 193 13.08 23.25 3.00
C PRO A 193 14.19 23.76 3.92
N TYR A 194 13.87 24.37 5.07
CA TYR A 194 14.83 24.90 6.00
C TYR A 194 15.13 23.99 7.19
N ASN A 195 14.51 22.82 7.24
CA ASN A 195 14.80 21.83 8.28
C ASN A 195 16.02 21.02 7.88
N ASN A 196 17.07 21.12 8.66
CA ASN A 196 18.21 20.23 8.52
C ASN A 196 17.82 18.86 9.05
N PHE A 197 17.94 17.87 8.18
CA PHE A 197 17.79 16.47 8.61
C PHE A 197 19.02 16.10 9.42
N LEU A 198 18.91 16.12 10.74
CA LEU A 198 19.94 15.63 11.64
C LEU A 198 19.73 14.14 11.96
N TYR A 199 19.20 13.43 11.03
CA TYR A 199 18.82 12.03 11.22
C TYR A 199 19.89 11.09 10.71
#